data_443eee34aaf6cb55080a8c91fe587fab
#
_entry.id   443eee34aaf6cb55080a8c91fe587fab
#
_cell.length_a   1.000
_cell.length_b   1.000
_cell.length_c   1.000
_cell.angle_alpha   90.00
_cell.angle_beta   90.00
_cell.angle_gamma   90.00
#
_symmetry.space_group_name_H-M   'P 1'
#
loop_
_entity.id
_entity.type
_entity.pdbx_description
1 polymer ?
#
loop_
_entity_poly.entity_id
_entity_poly.type
_entity_poly.pdbx_seq_one_letter_code
_entity_poly.pdbx_strand_id
1 'polypeptide(L)'
;MPDIKLVISDLDGTLLDGKSQFPPEFWPLLEQMRQRGVLFAPASGRQYANLLGHFGPSKDMPFIAENGAYVVQNEQTISLTELNPNTVRATLDALENVDSDFGLVFCGAKMAYCSRTDEPFLEQVRKYYAALEIVDDLRSVDAPLIKVAGYDFDDAEANLGPALEPLRAHDQVVISGKNWVDIMDSRVNKGLAVRALQKALGISPQQTAVFGDFLNDLEMMSEATYSYAVANADPRVKAAANYQAPANTEYGVITVIKQLLDL
;
A
#
# COMPACT_ATOMS: atom_id res chain seq x y z
N MET A 1 -17.60 3.52 -25.55
CA MET A 1 -16.45 3.18 -24.69
C MET A 1 -16.55 3.97 -23.40
N PRO A 2 -16.07 3.46 -22.27
CA PRO A 2 -16.04 4.23 -21.03
C PRO A 2 -15.09 5.43 -21.15
N ASP A 3 -15.45 6.55 -20.51
CA ASP A 3 -14.58 7.74 -20.43
C ASP A 3 -13.61 7.61 -19.22
N ILE A 4 -12.65 6.67 -19.31
CA ILE A 4 -11.68 6.44 -18.22
C ILE A 4 -10.65 7.57 -18.17
N LYS A 5 -10.46 8.15 -16.99
CA LYS A 5 -9.48 9.19 -16.69
C LYS A 5 -8.44 8.77 -15.65
N LEU A 6 -8.78 7.79 -14.82
CA LEU A 6 -7.92 7.32 -13.74
C LEU A 6 -7.93 5.80 -13.67
N VAL A 7 -6.75 5.21 -13.66
CA VAL A 7 -6.53 3.78 -13.43
C VAL A 7 -5.71 3.63 -12.16
N ILE A 8 -6.21 2.85 -11.21
CA ILE A 8 -5.53 2.56 -9.95
C ILE A 8 -5.30 1.05 -9.88
N SER A 9 -4.09 0.63 -9.60
CA SER A 9 -3.77 -0.79 -9.48
C SER A 9 -2.95 -1.07 -8.23
N ASP A 10 -3.35 -2.10 -7.50
CA ASP A 10 -2.42 -2.76 -6.60
C ASP A 10 -1.25 -3.35 -7.40
N LEU A 11 -0.13 -3.62 -6.72
CA LEU A 11 1.10 -4.09 -7.34
C LEU A 11 1.32 -5.60 -7.17
N ASP A 12 1.51 -6.04 -5.94
CA ASP A 12 1.95 -7.40 -5.62
C ASP A 12 0.79 -8.40 -5.72
N GLY A 13 0.83 -9.30 -6.70
CA GLY A 13 -0.27 -10.22 -6.98
C GLY A 13 -1.31 -9.66 -7.96
N THR A 14 -1.23 -8.38 -8.34
CA THR A 14 -2.17 -7.70 -9.25
C THR A 14 -1.49 -7.25 -10.53
N LEU A 15 -0.70 -6.16 -10.50
CA LEU A 15 0.01 -5.65 -11.69
C LEU A 15 1.30 -6.41 -11.94
N LEU A 16 2.06 -6.70 -10.88
CA LEU A 16 3.31 -7.43 -10.98
C LEU A 16 3.05 -8.91 -11.26
N ASP A 17 3.91 -9.52 -12.07
CA ASP A 17 3.82 -10.95 -12.40
C ASP A 17 4.22 -11.86 -11.23
N GLY A 18 4.20 -13.18 -11.44
CA GLY A 18 4.56 -14.17 -10.42
C GLY A 18 6.02 -14.11 -9.95
N LYS A 19 6.86 -13.23 -10.52
CA LYS A 19 8.24 -12.96 -10.13
C LYS A 19 8.41 -11.55 -9.56
N SER A 20 7.32 -10.87 -9.23
CA SER A 20 7.27 -9.47 -8.78
C SER A 20 7.92 -8.50 -9.78
N GLN A 21 7.77 -8.76 -11.08
CA GLN A 21 8.28 -7.92 -12.15
C GLN A 21 7.13 -7.25 -12.91
N PHE A 22 7.37 -6.03 -13.39
CA PHE A 22 6.42 -5.38 -14.26
C PHE A 22 6.30 -6.14 -15.60
N PRO A 23 5.06 -6.33 -16.12
CA PRO A 23 4.87 -6.83 -17.48
C PRO A 23 5.67 -5.99 -18.48
N PRO A 24 6.31 -6.60 -19.50
CA PRO A 24 7.13 -5.85 -20.47
C PRO A 24 6.37 -4.73 -21.18
N GLU A 25 5.05 -4.91 -21.36
CA GLU A 25 4.19 -3.96 -22.05
C GLU A 25 3.70 -2.81 -21.14
N PHE A 26 3.97 -2.85 -19.83
CA PHE A 26 3.48 -1.85 -18.89
C PHE A 26 3.99 -0.44 -19.21
N TRP A 27 5.30 -0.30 -19.43
CA TRP A 27 5.89 1.03 -19.66
C TRP A 27 5.42 1.69 -20.96
N PRO A 28 5.37 0.97 -22.11
CA PRO A 28 4.74 1.49 -23.32
C PRO A 28 3.26 1.85 -23.14
N LEU A 29 2.49 1.04 -22.39
CA LEU A 29 1.10 1.31 -22.11
C LEU A 29 0.92 2.55 -21.24
N LEU A 30 1.73 2.71 -20.19
CA LEU A 30 1.74 3.89 -19.33
C LEU A 30 1.94 5.19 -20.12
N GLU A 31 2.87 5.17 -21.09
CA GLU A 31 3.10 6.33 -21.96
C GLU A 31 1.90 6.61 -22.89
N GLN A 32 1.23 5.57 -23.41
CA GLN A 32 0.01 5.74 -24.21
C GLN A 32 -1.14 6.31 -23.37
N MET A 33 -1.29 5.85 -22.13
CA MET A 33 -2.27 6.40 -21.17
C MET A 33 -2.00 7.90 -20.95
N ARG A 34 -0.75 8.27 -20.69
CA ARG A 34 -0.34 9.66 -20.47
C ARG A 34 -0.69 10.55 -21.68
N GLN A 35 -0.42 10.09 -22.89
CA GLN A 35 -0.74 10.80 -24.14
C GLN A 35 -2.25 11.02 -24.34
N ARG A 36 -3.08 10.15 -23.76
CA ARG A 36 -4.56 10.24 -23.80
C ARG A 36 -5.13 11.00 -22.59
N GLY A 37 -4.28 11.53 -21.71
CA GLY A 37 -4.71 12.22 -20.49
C GLY A 37 -5.33 11.29 -19.44
N VAL A 38 -4.98 9.99 -19.47
CA VAL A 38 -5.39 9.00 -18.48
C VAL A 38 -4.28 8.86 -17.45
N LEU A 39 -4.60 9.10 -16.19
CA LEU A 39 -3.67 8.96 -15.07
C LEU A 39 -3.59 7.50 -14.62
N PHE A 40 -2.40 7.08 -14.21
CA PHE A 40 -2.16 5.83 -13.52
C PHE A 40 -1.70 6.10 -12.10
N ALA A 41 -2.22 5.36 -11.12
CA ALA A 41 -1.81 5.44 -9.72
C ALA A 41 -1.53 4.02 -9.16
N PRO A 42 -0.32 3.69 -8.73
CA PRO A 42 -0.10 2.50 -7.93
C PRO A 42 -0.73 2.68 -6.55
N ALA A 43 -1.36 1.61 -6.02
CA ALA A 43 -1.95 1.57 -4.69
C ALA A 43 -1.38 0.38 -3.90
N SER A 44 -0.42 0.63 -3.01
CA SER A 44 0.36 -0.44 -2.38
C SER A 44 0.55 -0.22 -0.88
N GLY A 45 0.83 -1.31 -0.15
CA GLY A 45 1.33 -1.26 1.22
C GLY A 45 2.78 -0.80 1.35
N ARG A 46 3.49 -0.61 0.23
CA ARG A 46 4.89 -0.18 0.19
C ARG A 46 5.06 1.28 0.57
N GLN A 47 6.23 1.62 1.12
CA GLN A 47 6.63 3.00 1.40
C GLN A 47 6.64 3.84 0.10
N TYR A 48 6.25 5.12 0.18
CA TYR A 48 6.29 6.03 -0.97
C TYR A 48 7.67 6.10 -1.63
N ALA A 49 8.75 6.16 -0.84
CA ALA A 49 10.12 6.16 -1.38
C ALA A 49 10.45 4.86 -2.15
N ASN A 50 9.90 3.72 -1.72
CA ASN A 50 10.04 2.45 -2.45
C ASN A 50 9.28 2.50 -3.79
N LEU A 51 8.06 3.05 -3.80
CA LEU A 51 7.30 3.25 -5.04
C LEU A 51 8.02 4.18 -6.01
N LEU A 52 8.61 5.27 -5.53
CA LEU A 52 9.44 6.16 -6.37
C LEU A 52 10.65 5.42 -6.98
N GLY A 53 11.23 4.47 -6.26
CA GLY A 53 12.30 3.62 -6.79
C GLY A 53 11.87 2.77 -7.99
N HIS A 54 10.60 2.34 -8.01
CA HIS A 54 10.05 1.54 -9.10
C HIS A 54 9.59 2.37 -10.30
N PHE A 55 8.90 3.48 -10.06
CA PHE A 55 8.27 4.28 -11.11
C PHE A 55 9.10 5.49 -11.55
N GLY A 56 10.13 5.85 -10.79
CA GLY A 56 10.88 7.07 -10.97
C GLY A 56 10.10 8.31 -10.51
N PRO A 57 10.76 9.49 -10.50
CA PRO A 57 10.11 10.76 -10.17
C PRO A 57 9.19 11.19 -11.32
N SER A 58 7.92 10.84 -11.24
CA SER A 58 6.90 11.27 -12.19
C SER A 58 6.10 12.44 -11.60
N LYS A 59 6.14 13.60 -12.27
CA LYS A 59 5.37 14.77 -11.82
C LYS A 59 3.86 14.58 -11.96
N ASP A 60 3.41 13.73 -12.89
CA ASP A 60 1.99 13.60 -13.19
C ASP A 60 1.34 12.39 -12.54
N MET A 61 2.12 11.42 -12.06
CA MET A 61 1.61 10.18 -11.46
C MET A 61 1.27 10.40 -9.99
N PRO A 62 0.03 10.17 -9.57
CA PRO A 62 -0.31 10.07 -8.15
C PRO A 62 0.11 8.72 -7.58
N PHE A 63 0.34 8.67 -6.27
CA PHE A 63 0.70 7.46 -5.53
C PHE A 63 -0.22 7.29 -4.33
N ILE A 64 -0.70 6.07 -4.13
CA ILE A 64 -1.35 5.60 -2.92
C ILE A 64 -0.38 4.65 -2.22
N ALA A 65 0.27 5.13 -1.18
CA ALA A 65 1.29 4.41 -0.42
C ALA A 65 0.77 3.99 0.95
N GLU A 66 1.46 3.05 1.61
CA GLU A 66 1.19 2.58 2.96
C GLU A 66 -0.28 2.21 3.17
N ASN A 67 -0.83 1.38 2.25
CA ASN A 67 -2.23 0.94 2.23
C ASN A 67 -3.26 2.09 2.22
N GLY A 68 -2.89 3.27 1.74
CA GLY A 68 -3.76 4.44 1.68
C GLY A 68 -3.57 5.45 2.81
N ALA A 69 -2.65 5.20 3.75
CA ALA A 69 -2.31 6.17 4.78
C ALA A 69 -1.68 7.44 4.18
N TYR A 70 -1.00 7.33 3.03
CA TYR A 70 -0.39 8.46 2.34
C TYR A 70 -0.74 8.49 0.86
N VAL A 71 -1.41 9.57 0.43
CA VAL A 71 -1.76 9.85 -0.97
C VAL A 71 -1.05 11.13 -1.40
N VAL A 72 -0.27 11.04 -2.48
CA VAL A 72 0.60 12.13 -2.92
C VAL A 72 0.62 12.23 -4.45
N GLN A 73 0.69 13.46 -4.98
CA GLN A 73 0.94 13.76 -6.39
C GLN A 73 1.80 15.03 -6.49
N ASN A 74 2.80 15.04 -7.36
CA ASN A 74 3.70 16.19 -7.53
C ASN A 74 4.37 16.63 -6.22
N GLU A 75 4.73 15.68 -5.37
CA GLU A 75 5.26 15.94 -4.02
C GLU A 75 4.27 16.66 -3.07
N GLN A 76 3.05 16.93 -3.52
CA GLN A 76 1.99 17.53 -2.71
C GLN A 76 1.14 16.43 -2.07
N THR A 77 1.01 16.48 -0.77
CA THR A 77 0.14 15.58 -0.01
C THR A 77 -1.32 15.86 -0.35
N ILE A 78 -2.02 14.87 -0.89
CA ILE A 78 -3.46 14.90 -1.14
C ILE A 78 -4.21 14.45 0.12
N SER A 79 -3.73 13.37 0.75
CA SER A 79 -4.29 12.83 1.99
C SER A 79 -3.18 12.20 2.82
N LEU A 80 -3.25 12.39 4.12
CA LEU A 80 -2.38 11.77 5.10
C LEU A 80 -3.22 11.38 6.32
N THR A 81 -3.16 10.10 6.69
CA THR A 81 -3.80 9.59 7.91
C THR A 81 -2.72 9.23 8.90
N GLU A 82 -2.54 10.08 9.89
CA GLU A 82 -1.54 9.90 10.94
C GLU A 82 -2.04 8.91 12.00
N LEU A 83 -1.14 8.11 12.51
CA LEU A 83 -1.37 7.24 13.65
C LEU A 83 -1.37 8.08 14.93
N ASN A 84 -2.32 7.82 15.83
CA ASN A 84 -2.41 8.55 17.10
C ASN A 84 -1.13 8.33 17.91
N PRO A 85 -0.45 9.39 18.43
CA PRO A 85 0.73 9.24 19.27
C PRO A 85 0.50 8.37 20.52
N ASN A 86 -0.74 8.27 21.03
CA ASN A 86 -1.07 7.36 22.12
C ASN A 86 -1.00 5.89 21.67
N THR A 87 -1.42 5.58 20.43
CA THR A 87 -1.29 4.24 19.87
C THR A 87 0.18 3.86 19.70
N VAL A 88 1.02 4.79 19.26
CA VAL A 88 2.48 4.54 19.17
C VAL A 88 3.06 4.18 20.54
N ARG A 89 2.72 4.94 21.58
CA ARG A 89 3.16 4.63 22.97
C ARG A 89 2.61 3.29 23.44
N ALA A 90 1.31 3.06 23.26
CA ALA A 90 0.68 1.81 23.66
C ALA A 90 1.28 0.59 22.93
N THR A 91 1.71 0.74 21.68
CA THR A 91 2.41 -0.31 20.92
C THR A 91 3.76 -0.63 21.58
N LEU A 92 4.56 0.40 21.91
CA LEU A 92 5.84 0.20 22.58
C LEU A 92 5.67 -0.46 23.95
N ASP A 93 4.71 0.00 24.75
CA ASP A 93 4.44 -0.53 26.08
C ASP A 93 3.93 -1.99 26.02
N ALA A 94 3.08 -2.31 25.04
CA ALA A 94 2.57 -3.66 24.85
C ALA A 94 3.68 -4.67 24.47
N LEU A 95 4.67 -4.21 23.72
CA LEU A 95 5.75 -5.07 23.23
C LEU A 95 6.99 -5.09 24.15
N GLU A 96 7.04 -4.24 25.19
CA GLU A 96 8.22 -4.10 26.06
C GLU A 96 8.67 -5.41 26.72
N ASN A 97 7.73 -6.30 27.06
CA ASN A 97 8.00 -7.55 27.74
C ASN A 97 7.77 -8.79 26.87
N VAL A 98 7.66 -8.61 25.56
CA VAL A 98 7.53 -9.76 24.64
C VAL A 98 8.91 -10.43 24.49
N ASP A 99 8.95 -11.73 24.81
CA ASP A 99 10.15 -12.55 24.71
C ASP A 99 10.24 -13.21 23.33
N SER A 100 10.63 -12.41 22.33
CA SER A 100 10.93 -12.90 20.98
C SER A 100 12.00 -12.03 20.32
N ASP A 101 12.59 -12.54 19.23
CA ASP A 101 13.57 -11.80 18.43
C ASP A 101 12.85 -10.96 17.39
N PHE A 102 12.52 -9.72 17.74
CA PHE A 102 11.81 -8.78 16.86
C PHE A 102 12.45 -7.40 16.81
N GLY A 103 12.05 -6.61 15.83
CA GLY A 103 12.40 -5.20 15.72
C GLY A 103 11.23 -4.37 15.21
N LEU A 104 11.24 -3.07 15.54
CA LEU A 104 10.20 -2.13 15.14
C LEU A 104 10.72 -1.14 14.10
N VAL A 105 9.81 -0.75 13.20
CA VAL A 105 10.00 0.31 12.22
C VAL A 105 8.87 1.33 12.38
N PHE A 106 9.21 2.57 12.71
CA PHE A 106 8.28 3.69 12.72
C PHE A 106 8.21 4.30 11.33
N CYS A 107 7.04 4.32 10.73
CA CYS A 107 6.84 4.76 9.38
C CYS A 107 6.19 6.15 9.37
N GLY A 108 6.93 7.16 8.94
CA GLY A 108 6.40 8.46 8.55
C GLY A 108 6.11 8.50 7.04
N ALA A 109 5.50 9.58 6.57
CA ALA A 109 5.12 9.73 5.16
C ALA A 109 6.32 9.67 4.19
N LYS A 110 7.49 10.14 4.60
CA LYS A 110 8.69 10.26 3.74
C LYS A 110 9.89 9.48 4.27
N MET A 111 9.93 9.18 5.56
CA MET A 111 11.07 8.52 6.22
C MET A 111 10.56 7.45 7.16
N ALA A 112 11.22 6.32 7.19
CA ALA A 112 11.05 5.30 8.22
C ALA A 112 12.20 5.35 9.20
N TYR A 113 11.96 4.90 10.44
CA TYR A 113 12.93 4.95 11.54
C TYR A 113 13.01 3.57 12.21
N CYS A 114 14.21 3.10 12.51
CA CYS A 114 14.41 1.94 13.36
C CYS A 114 15.57 2.18 14.33
N SER A 115 15.59 1.45 15.46
CA SER A 115 16.69 1.55 16.43
C SER A 115 17.57 0.31 16.46
N ARG A 116 17.15 -0.78 15.82
CA ARG A 116 17.90 -2.01 15.70
C ARG A 116 18.90 -1.91 14.54
N THR A 117 20.17 -2.31 14.79
CA THR A 117 21.30 -2.04 13.87
C THR A 117 21.94 -3.31 13.30
N ASP A 118 21.53 -4.49 13.74
CA ASP A 118 22.08 -5.74 13.24
C ASP A 118 21.68 -5.98 11.78
N GLU A 119 22.63 -6.48 11.00
CA GLU A 119 22.43 -6.65 9.55
C GLU A 119 21.28 -7.60 9.18
N PRO A 120 21.05 -8.73 9.89
CA PRO A 120 19.90 -9.59 9.58
C PRO A 120 18.56 -8.86 9.63
N PHE A 121 18.34 -7.94 10.60
CA PHE A 121 17.15 -7.12 10.67
C PHE A 121 17.11 -6.07 9.55
N LEU A 122 18.20 -5.36 9.36
CA LEU A 122 18.29 -4.29 8.34
C LEU A 122 18.09 -4.84 6.92
N GLU A 123 18.56 -6.05 6.61
CA GLU A 123 18.30 -6.70 5.33
C GLU A 123 16.80 -6.89 5.08
N GLN A 124 16.02 -7.23 6.10
CA GLN A 124 14.57 -7.38 5.94
C GLN A 124 13.89 -6.02 5.78
N VAL A 125 14.26 -5.06 6.59
CA VAL A 125 13.68 -3.70 6.56
C VAL A 125 13.93 -3.02 5.23
N ARG A 126 15.15 -3.06 4.70
CA ARG A 126 15.52 -2.43 3.42
C ARG A 126 14.77 -2.96 2.19
N LYS A 127 14.16 -4.13 2.28
CA LYS A 127 13.30 -4.65 1.19
C LYS A 127 12.05 -3.79 1.00
N TYR A 128 11.56 -3.17 2.07
CA TYR A 128 10.28 -2.44 2.09
C TYR A 128 10.46 -0.93 2.30
N TYR A 129 11.53 -0.53 2.96
CA TYR A 129 11.79 0.86 3.37
C TYR A 129 13.06 1.38 2.72
N ALA A 130 12.90 2.08 1.59
CA ALA A 130 14.02 2.66 0.85
C ALA A 130 14.56 3.95 1.51
N ALA A 131 13.68 4.73 2.16
CA ALA A 131 14.07 5.87 2.98
C ALA A 131 14.01 5.43 4.45
N LEU A 132 15.17 5.12 5.03
CA LEU A 132 15.33 4.59 6.38
C LEU A 132 16.42 5.35 7.13
N GLU A 133 16.07 5.81 8.33
CA GLU A 133 17.00 6.40 9.29
C GLU A 133 17.14 5.50 10.52
N ILE A 134 18.38 5.31 10.98
CA ILE A 134 18.65 4.57 12.20
C ILE A 134 18.80 5.58 13.34
N VAL A 135 17.99 5.43 14.38
CA VAL A 135 17.98 6.29 15.56
C VAL A 135 18.41 5.50 16.80
N ASP A 136 18.91 6.19 17.82
CA ASP A 136 19.33 5.53 19.07
C ASP A 136 18.12 5.00 19.87
N ASP A 137 17.01 5.73 19.86
CA ASP A 137 15.76 5.37 20.54
C ASP A 137 14.54 5.81 19.70
N LEU A 138 13.65 4.87 19.40
CA LEU A 138 12.40 5.15 18.68
C LEU A 138 11.49 6.14 19.44
N ARG A 139 11.58 6.19 20.78
CA ARG A 139 10.83 7.16 21.58
C ARG A 139 11.26 8.61 21.33
N SER A 140 12.45 8.82 20.76
CA SER A 140 12.98 10.16 20.42
C SER A 140 12.48 10.68 19.06
N VAL A 141 11.77 9.86 18.28
CA VAL A 141 11.26 10.27 16.97
C VAL A 141 10.12 11.27 17.14
N ASP A 142 10.36 12.52 16.77
CA ASP A 142 9.39 13.63 16.78
C ASP A 142 8.92 13.92 15.34
N ALA A 143 8.33 12.91 14.69
CA ALA A 143 7.77 13.03 13.37
C ALA A 143 6.36 12.43 13.35
N PRO A 144 5.43 12.98 12.53
CA PRO A 144 4.13 12.36 12.33
C PRO A 144 4.29 10.96 11.75
N LEU A 145 3.81 9.96 12.47
CA LEU A 145 3.84 8.56 12.02
C LEU A 145 2.50 8.17 11.42
N ILE A 146 2.54 7.31 10.43
CA ILE A 146 1.37 6.75 9.75
C ILE A 146 1.19 5.27 10.01
N LYS A 147 2.27 4.60 10.46
CA LYS A 147 2.28 3.17 10.77
C LYS A 147 3.42 2.85 11.74
N VAL A 148 3.21 1.86 12.59
CA VAL A 148 4.28 1.12 13.27
C VAL A 148 4.28 -0.29 12.69
N ALA A 149 5.43 -0.74 12.16
CA ALA A 149 5.60 -2.10 11.68
C ALA A 149 6.51 -2.89 12.64
N GLY A 150 6.11 -4.10 12.98
CA GLY A 150 6.90 -5.06 13.75
C GLY A 150 7.38 -6.20 12.85
N TYR A 151 8.67 -6.49 12.87
CA TYR A 151 9.26 -7.66 12.23
C TYR A 151 9.72 -8.65 13.28
N ASP A 152 9.19 -9.85 13.27
CA ASP A 152 9.60 -10.97 14.11
C ASP A 152 10.31 -12.04 13.26
N PHE A 153 11.46 -12.54 13.72
CA PHE A 153 12.27 -13.47 12.93
C PHE A 153 11.65 -14.86 12.80
N ASP A 154 10.67 -15.20 13.64
CA ASP A 154 9.99 -16.48 13.61
C ASP A 154 8.55 -16.37 13.11
N ASP A 155 7.65 -15.76 13.91
CA ASP A 155 6.21 -15.66 13.60
C ASP A 155 5.58 -14.46 14.30
N ALA A 156 5.34 -13.38 13.53
CA ALA A 156 4.80 -12.14 14.08
C ALA A 156 3.37 -12.29 14.64
N GLU A 157 2.54 -13.16 14.06
CA GLU A 157 1.19 -13.42 14.56
C GLU A 157 1.23 -14.13 15.92
N ALA A 158 2.05 -15.16 16.04
CA ALA A 158 2.15 -15.93 17.27
C ALA A 158 2.83 -15.15 18.39
N ASN A 159 3.90 -14.40 18.09
CA ASN A 159 4.75 -13.77 19.09
C ASN A 159 4.31 -12.34 19.47
N LEU A 160 3.95 -11.51 18.48
CA LEU A 160 3.56 -10.11 18.69
C LEU A 160 2.04 -9.93 18.78
N GLY A 161 1.28 -10.74 18.03
CA GLY A 161 -0.17 -10.63 17.92
C GLY A 161 -0.91 -10.59 19.27
N PRO A 162 -0.65 -11.50 20.23
CA PRO A 162 -1.32 -11.51 21.53
C PRO A 162 -1.12 -10.23 22.35
N ALA A 163 0.09 -9.64 22.32
CA ALA A 163 0.39 -8.40 23.02
C ALA A 163 -0.29 -7.19 22.36
N LEU A 164 -0.50 -7.22 21.04
CA LEU A 164 -1.11 -6.15 20.25
C LEU A 164 -2.66 -6.26 20.20
N GLU A 165 -3.26 -7.36 20.64
CA GLU A 165 -4.70 -7.59 20.58
C GLU A 165 -5.54 -6.45 21.20
N PRO A 166 -5.15 -5.82 22.35
CA PRO A 166 -5.91 -4.70 22.91
C PRO A 166 -6.00 -3.48 22.00
N LEU A 167 -5.03 -3.27 21.09
CA LEU A 167 -5.02 -2.14 20.17
C LEU A 167 -6.10 -2.25 19.08
N ARG A 168 -6.55 -3.47 18.75
CA ARG A 168 -7.62 -3.73 17.77
C ARG A 168 -8.95 -3.07 18.11
N ALA A 169 -9.15 -2.65 19.35
CA ALA A 169 -10.35 -1.95 19.77
C ALA A 169 -10.47 -0.54 19.12
N HIS A 170 -9.36 0.05 18.72
CA HIS A 170 -9.30 1.43 18.23
C HIS A 170 -8.50 1.61 16.95
N ASP A 171 -7.58 0.70 16.66
CA ASP A 171 -6.65 0.77 15.54
C ASP A 171 -6.65 -0.53 14.73
N GLN A 172 -6.08 -0.49 13.54
CA GLN A 172 -5.84 -1.70 12.76
C GLN A 172 -4.54 -2.34 13.21
N VAL A 173 -4.61 -3.64 13.50
CA VAL A 173 -3.43 -4.50 13.69
C VAL A 173 -3.52 -5.59 12.64
N VAL A 174 -2.70 -5.51 11.61
CA VAL A 174 -2.76 -6.37 10.42
C VAL A 174 -1.52 -7.25 10.36
N ILE A 175 -1.72 -8.55 10.30
CA ILE A 175 -0.63 -9.47 9.97
C ILE A 175 -0.42 -9.38 8.46
N SER A 176 0.68 -8.76 8.05
CA SER A 176 1.00 -8.47 6.64
C SER A 176 1.97 -9.49 6.03
N GLY A 177 2.17 -10.59 6.71
CA GLY A 177 3.00 -11.73 6.31
C GLY A 177 3.41 -12.54 7.53
N LYS A 178 4.08 -13.68 7.34
CA LYS A 178 4.52 -14.53 8.45
C LYS A 178 5.35 -13.77 9.50
N ASN A 179 6.18 -12.84 9.04
CA ASN A 179 7.15 -12.14 9.87
C ASN A 179 6.77 -10.69 10.18
N TRP A 180 5.69 -10.15 9.60
CA TRP A 180 5.32 -8.74 9.71
C TRP A 180 3.95 -8.52 10.34
N VAL A 181 3.87 -7.56 11.24
CA VAL A 181 2.62 -6.98 11.74
C VAL A 181 2.66 -5.47 11.58
N ASP A 182 1.57 -4.90 11.10
CA ASP A 182 1.40 -3.45 10.90
C ASP A 182 0.31 -2.91 11.82
N ILE A 183 0.61 -1.81 12.51
CA ILE A 183 -0.33 -1.05 13.33
C ILE A 183 -0.58 0.29 12.64
N MET A 184 -1.85 0.55 12.31
CA MET A 184 -2.30 1.75 11.59
C MET A 184 -3.57 2.31 12.21
N ASP A 185 -3.88 3.58 11.95
CA ASP A 185 -5.17 4.16 12.30
C ASP A 185 -6.32 3.35 11.64
N SER A 186 -7.41 3.15 12.36
CA SER A 186 -8.56 2.35 11.90
C SER A 186 -9.21 2.87 10.63
N ARG A 187 -8.98 4.13 10.27
CA ARG A 187 -9.50 4.75 9.05
C ARG A 187 -8.65 4.46 7.81
N VAL A 188 -7.43 3.92 7.97
CA VAL A 188 -6.55 3.65 6.82
C VAL A 188 -7.12 2.52 5.98
N ASN A 189 -7.44 2.79 4.71
CA ASN A 189 -7.74 1.79 3.69
C ASN A 189 -7.57 2.37 2.29
N LYS A 190 -7.34 1.51 1.30
CA LYS A 190 -7.16 1.94 -0.09
C LYS A 190 -8.41 2.60 -0.69
N GLY A 191 -9.61 2.24 -0.24
CA GLY A 191 -10.85 2.85 -0.73
C GLY A 191 -10.96 4.33 -0.37
N LEU A 192 -10.69 4.71 0.89
CA LEU A 192 -10.66 6.12 1.28
C LEU A 192 -9.59 6.91 0.51
N ALA A 193 -8.44 6.29 0.24
CA ALA A 193 -7.39 6.88 -0.57
C ALA A 193 -7.83 7.11 -2.02
N VAL A 194 -8.51 6.14 -2.64
CA VAL A 194 -9.12 6.30 -3.98
C VAL A 194 -10.09 7.47 -4.00
N ARG A 195 -11.00 7.54 -3.02
CA ARG A 195 -11.98 8.64 -2.90
C ARG A 195 -11.31 10.00 -2.73
N ALA A 196 -10.26 10.08 -1.91
CA ALA A 196 -9.49 11.31 -1.72
C ALA A 196 -8.82 11.75 -3.03
N LEU A 197 -8.24 10.81 -3.76
CA LEU A 197 -7.61 11.08 -5.06
C LEU A 197 -8.62 11.51 -6.13
N GLN A 198 -9.75 10.81 -6.25
CA GLN A 198 -10.85 11.19 -7.15
C GLN A 198 -11.33 12.63 -6.89
N LYS A 199 -11.54 12.96 -5.61
CA LYS A 199 -11.95 14.31 -5.20
C LYS A 199 -10.92 15.37 -5.57
N ALA A 200 -9.65 15.12 -5.32
CA ALA A 200 -8.57 16.05 -5.62
C ALA A 200 -8.41 16.30 -7.13
N LEU A 201 -8.63 15.28 -7.94
CA LEU A 201 -8.51 15.34 -9.40
C LEU A 201 -9.80 15.74 -10.11
N GLY A 202 -10.94 15.81 -9.42
CA GLY A 202 -12.24 16.05 -10.05
C GLY A 202 -12.69 14.89 -10.95
N ILE A 203 -12.24 13.67 -10.68
CA ILE A 203 -12.55 12.48 -11.46
C ILE A 203 -13.63 11.65 -10.74
N SER A 204 -14.65 11.21 -11.45
CA SER A 204 -15.76 10.47 -10.86
C SER A 204 -15.45 8.96 -10.75
N PRO A 205 -16.22 8.20 -9.92
CA PRO A 205 -16.17 6.74 -9.91
C PRO A 205 -16.43 6.10 -11.28
N GLN A 206 -17.25 6.72 -12.14
CA GLN A 206 -17.55 6.27 -13.49
C GLN A 206 -16.39 6.48 -14.47
N GLN A 207 -15.42 7.30 -14.11
CA GLN A 207 -14.21 7.57 -14.88
C GLN A 207 -12.98 6.89 -14.31
N THR A 208 -13.19 6.05 -13.29
CA THR A 208 -12.10 5.36 -12.56
C THR A 208 -12.18 3.86 -12.80
N ALA A 209 -11.02 3.24 -13.08
CA ALA A 209 -10.82 1.80 -13.04
C ALA A 209 -9.88 1.43 -11.89
N VAL A 210 -10.21 0.40 -11.12
CA VAL A 210 -9.38 -0.13 -10.03
C VAL A 210 -9.11 -1.62 -10.21
N PHE A 211 -7.92 -2.08 -9.80
CA PHE A 211 -7.49 -3.48 -9.90
C PHE A 211 -6.87 -3.92 -8.58
N GLY A 212 -7.26 -5.12 -8.11
CA GLY A 212 -6.73 -5.68 -6.88
C GLY A 212 -6.90 -7.19 -6.78
N ASP A 213 -6.25 -7.77 -5.77
CA ASP A 213 -6.28 -9.22 -5.54
C ASP A 213 -6.49 -9.62 -4.06
N PHE A 214 -6.14 -8.78 -3.11
CA PHE A 214 -6.15 -9.17 -1.70
C PHE A 214 -7.05 -8.28 -0.82
N LEU A 215 -7.15 -8.61 0.47
CA LEU A 215 -8.13 -8.03 1.38
C LEU A 215 -7.98 -6.52 1.61
N ASN A 216 -6.76 -5.99 1.50
CA ASN A 216 -6.50 -4.55 1.56
C ASN A 216 -7.03 -3.78 0.35
N ASP A 217 -7.54 -4.50 -0.68
CA ASP A 217 -8.15 -3.93 -1.88
C ASP A 217 -9.68 -3.91 -1.82
N LEU A 218 -10.29 -4.56 -0.83
CA LEU A 218 -11.75 -4.71 -0.74
C LEU A 218 -12.48 -3.37 -0.84
N GLU A 219 -12.05 -2.40 -0.05
CA GLU A 219 -12.73 -1.10 0.03
C GLU A 219 -12.61 -0.32 -1.29
N MET A 220 -11.49 -0.45 -2.02
CA MET A 220 -11.34 0.27 -3.29
C MET A 220 -12.21 -0.30 -4.39
N MET A 221 -12.66 -1.57 -4.30
CA MET A 221 -13.58 -2.16 -5.29
C MET A 221 -14.92 -1.42 -5.34
N SER A 222 -15.40 -0.88 -4.23
CA SER A 222 -16.63 -0.10 -4.15
C SER A 222 -16.49 1.35 -4.63
N GLU A 223 -15.28 1.86 -4.79
CA GLU A 223 -15.01 3.26 -5.13
C GLU A 223 -14.94 3.54 -6.64
N ALA A 224 -15.05 2.51 -7.48
CA ALA A 224 -15.00 2.66 -8.93
C ALA A 224 -16.06 1.81 -9.64
N THR A 225 -16.65 2.36 -10.70
CA THR A 225 -17.57 1.60 -11.55
C THR A 225 -16.86 0.46 -12.28
N TYR A 226 -15.59 0.67 -12.65
CA TYR A 226 -14.77 -0.33 -13.32
C TYR A 226 -13.80 -0.98 -12.34
N SER A 227 -14.35 -1.73 -11.36
CA SER A 227 -13.54 -2.49 -10.41
C SER A 227 -13.30 -3.91 -10.89
N TYR A 228 -12.03 -4.33 -10.91
CA TYR A 228 -11.58 -5.61 -11.41
C TYR A 228 -10.80 -6.39 -10.34
N ALA A 229 -11.28 -7.59 -10.03
CA ALA A 229 -10.48 -8.58 -9.31
C ALA A 229 -9.73 -9.44 -10.33
N VAL A 230 -8.42 -9.61 -10.16
CA VAL A 230 -7.66 -10.55 -11.01
C VAL A 230 -8.04 -12.01 -10.70
N ALA A 231 -7.82 -12.93 -11.65
CA ALA A 231 -8.26 -14.31 -11.51
C ALA A 231 -7.62 -15.07 -10.33
N ASN A 232 -6.45 -14.65 -9.88
CA ASN A 232 -5.79 -15.17 -8.68
C ASN A 232 -6.25 -14.51 -7.37
N ALA A 233 -7.18 -13.53 -7.41
CA ALA A 233 -7.62 -12.78 -6.23
C ALA A 233 -8.35 -13.65 -5.20
N ASP A 234 -8.34 -13.19 -3.94
CA ASP A 234 -9.15 -13.75 -2.86
C ASP A 234 -10.63 -13.78 -3.25
N PRO A 235 -11.39 -14.85 -2.90
CA PRO A 235 -12.82 -14.95 -3.23
C PRO A 235 -13.67 -13.75 -2.76
N ARG A 236 -13.32 -13.11 -1.65
CA ARG A 236 -14.03 -11.93 -1.11
C ARG A 236 -13.82 -10.71 -2.00
N VAL A 237 -12.61 -10.51 -2.55
CA VAL A 237 -12.30 -9.44 -3.49
C VAL A 237 -13.03 -9.67 -4.82
N LYS A 238 -13.06 -10.93 -5.30
CA LYS A 238 -13.85 -11.31 -6.49
C LYS A 238 -15.34 -11.04 -6.34
N ALA A 239 -15.86 -11.27 -5.13
CA ALA A 239 -17.28 -11.01 -4.84
C ALA A 239 -17.61 -9.51 -4.72
N ALA A 240 -16.63 -8.68 -4.35
CA ALA A 240 -16.78 -7.23 -4.20
C ALA A 240 -16.57 -6.47 -5.51
N ALA A 241 -15.78 -6.99 -6.43
CA ALA A 241 -15.48 -6.36 -7.72
C ALA A 241 -16.63 -6.51 -8.71
N ASN A 242 -16.85 -5.51 -9.56
CA ASN A 242 -17.87 -5.55 -10.62
C ASN A 242 -17.46 -6.45 -11.79
N TYR A 243 -16.16 -6.65 -12.00
CA TYR A 243 -15.62 -7.42 -13.13
C TYR A 243 -14.44 -8.28 -12.68
N GLN A 244 -14.04 -9.21 -13.54
CA GLN A 244 -12.84 -10.02 -13.37
C GLN A 244 -11.85 -9.73 -14.51
N ALA A 245 -10.56 -9.70 -14.17
CA ALA A 245 -9.45 -9.66 -15.11
C ALA A 245 -8.75 -11.02 -15.15
N PRO A 246 -8.01 -11.37 -16.22
CA PRO A 246 -7.09 -12.49 -16.20
C PRO A 246 -6.11 -12.44 -15.03
N ALA A 247 -5.42 -13.55 -14.72
CA ALA A 247 -4.46 -13.61 -13.64
C ALA A 247 -3.30 -12.62 -13.85
N ASN A 248 -2.63 -12.22 -12.76
CA ASN A 248 -1.45 -11.38 -12.83
C ASN A 248 -0.33 -12.02 -13.68
N THR A 249 -0.18 -13.35 -13.63
CA THR A 249 0.75 -14.12 -14.46
C THR A 249 0.40 -14.13 -15.95
N GLU A 250 -0.82 -13.73 -16.30
CA GLU A 250 -1.33 -13.58 -17.67
C GLU A 250 -1.44 -12.11 -18.08
N TYR A 251 -0.85 -11.21 -17.28
CA TYR A 251 -0.86 -9.76 -17.49
C TYR A 251 -2.29 -9.17 -17.58
N GLY A 252 -3.18 -9.63 -16.69
CA GLY A 252 -4.60 -9.30 -16.71
C GLY A 252 -4.90 -7.81 -16.65
N VAL A 253 -4.17 -7.07 -15.82
CA VAL A 253 -4.30 -5.60 -15.73
C VAL A 253 -4.02 -4.94 -17.08
N ILE A 254 -2.92 -5.33 -17.74
CA ILE A 254 -2.52 -4.80 -19.05
C ILE A 254 -3.61 -5.05 -20.10
N THR A 255 -4.11 -6.30 -20.15
CA THR A 255 -5.15 -6.72 -21.08
C THR A 255 -6.42 -5.87 -20.92
N VAL A 256 -6.88 -5.69 -19.69
CA VAL A 256 -8.10 -4.93 -19.41
C VAL A 256 -7.91 -3.43 -19.67
N ILE A 257 -6.77 -2.83 -19.31
CA ILE A 257 -6.52 -1.42 -19.62
C ILE A 257 -6.57 -1.17 -21.13
N LYS A 258 -5.94 -2.06 -21.94
CA LYS A 258 -5.99 -1.95 -23.40
C LYS A 258 -7.44 -2.01 -23.92
N GLN A 259 -8.26 -2.92 -23.40
CA GLN A 259 -9.68 -3.02 -23.76
C GLN A 259 -10.48 -1.76 -23.39
N LEU A 260 -10.27 -1.22 -22.19
CA LEU A 260 -10.97 -0.02 -21.72
C LEU A 260 -10.63 1.22 -22.54
N LEU A 261 -9.41 1.29 -23.05
CA LEU A 261 -8.87 2.46 -23.77
C LEU A 261 -8.84 2.26 -25.30
N ASP A 262 -9.25 1.12 -25.82
CA ASP A 262 -9.19 0.77 -27.24
C ASP A 262 -7.75 0.93 -27.81
N LEU A 263 -6.83 0.15 -27.22
CA LEU A 263 -5.38 0.14 -27.50
C LEU A 263 -4.93 -1.21 -28.05
#